data_c287e7d8cbcf60f1f58de78b8f802431
#
_entry.id   c287e7d8cbcf60f1f58de78b8f802431
#
_cell.length_a   1.000
_cell.length_b   1.000
_cell.length_c   1.000
_cell.angle_alpha   90.00
_cell.angle_beta   90.00
_cell.angle_gamma   90.00
#
_symmetry.space_group_name_H-M   'P 1'
#
loop_
_entity.id
_entity.type
_entity.pdbx_description
1 polymer ?
#
loop_
_entity_poly.entity_id
_entity_poly.type
_entity_poly.pdbx_seq_one_letter_code
_entity_poly.pdbx_strand_id
1 'polypeptide(L)'
;MDTKIEIMRENPLFLSNFTPKYAKMNATTTYHTPVLLSESVDLLAIDPDGTYVDLTFGGGGHSRYILSKLSERGRLYSFDQDPDAKANCPDDPRFHFVESNFRFLRGALRYRGVEQVDGILADLGVSSHHFDCTERGFSFRGEAPLDMRMYYRNGRSAADIVNEADAETLTRIFGEWGEIDTPYKAANCIVRARATAPILTTAQLVEAVAPCTPRKDESKFLTKLFQALRIEVNGEMEALKMALEQSLKMLRP
;
A
#
# COMPACT_ATOMS: atom_id res chain seq x y z
N MET A 1 1.85 -17.82 26.43
CA MET A 1 1.12 -17.94 25.15
C MET A 1 0.93 -16.54 24.61
N ASP A 2 2.04 -15.90 24.35
CA ASP A 2 2.08 -14.49 24.00
C ASP A 2 3.21 -14.25 23.04
N THR A 3 2.96 -13.35 22.08
CA THR A 3 4.03 -12.62 21.47
C THR A 3 4.49 -13.05 20.10
N LYS A 4 3.66 -12.78 19.10
CA LYS A 4 4.19 -12.44 17.76
C LYS A 4 3.38 -11.33 17.04
N ILE A 5 2.56 -10.59 17.78
CA ILE A 5 1.75 -9.47 17.23
C ILE A 5 2.05 -8.13 17.95
N GLU A 6 3.10 -8.06 18.73
CA GLU A 6 3.46 -6.87 19.49
C GLU A 6 4.68 -6.18 18.88
N ILE A 7 4.50 -5.58 17.70
CA ILE A 7 5.53 -4.74 17.12
C ILE A 7 4.88 -3.50 16.51
N MET A 8 5.31 -2.34 17.03
CA MET A 8 5.16 -0.97 16.56
C MET A 8 4.03 -0.15 17.16
N ARG A 9 4.02 -0.06 18.50
CA ARG A 9 3.41 1.10 19.14
C ARG A 9 4.27 1.60 20.29
N GLU A 10 5.37 2.10 20.22
CA GLU A 10 6.14 2.80 21.26
C GLU A 10 7.67 2.70 21.03
N ASN A 11 8.20 3.49 20.12
CA ASN A 11 9.46 4.17 20.38
C ASN A 11 9.78 5.29 19.37
N PRO A 12 9.60 6.58 19.71
CA PRO A 12 9.97 7.70 18.85
C PRO A 12 11.47 7.99 18.74
N LEU A 13 12.33 7.23 19.42
CA LEU A 13 13.77 7.51 19.54
C LEU A 13 14.67 6.75 18.56
N PHE A 14 14.12 5.96 17.62
CA PHE A 14 14.92 5.17 16.68
C PHE A 14 15.24 5.85 15.34
N LEU A 15 14.77 7.07 15.11
CA LEU A 15 14.87 7.73 13.79
C LEU A 15 16.11 8.64 13.59
N SER A 16 17.05 8.73 14.53
CA SER A 16 18.10 9.76 14.42
C SER A 16 19.53 9.30 14.12
N ASN A 17 19.84 7.99 14.01
CA ASN A 17 21.23 7.54 13.90
C ASN A 17 21.53 6.42 12.89
N PHE A 18 20.83 6.31 11.77
CA PHE A 18 21.21 5.34 10.74
C PHE A 18 21.73 6.02 9.46
N THR A 19 23.05 6.14 9.36
CA THR A 19 23.75 6.29 8.07
C THR A 19 23.92 4.92 7.43
N PRO A 20 23.42 4.65 6.23
CA PRO A 20 23.61 3.33 5.60
C PRO A 20 25.04 3.22 5.04
N LYS A 21 25.83 2.33 5.63
CA LYS A 21 27.03 1.78 5.00
C LYS A 21 26.64 0.58 4.16
N TYR A 22 26.30 0.78 2.90
CA TYR A 22 26.30 -0.33 1.93
C TYR A 22 26.94 0.08 0.62
N ALA A 23 27.96 -0.72 0.26
CA ALA A 23 28.74 -0.65 -0.95
C ALA A 23 27.92 -1.09 -2.16
N LYS A 24 28.21 -0.41 -3.26
CA LYS A 24 27.90 -0.66 -4.65
C LYS A 24 27.64 -2.14 -5.01
N MET A 25 26.41 -2.45 -5.38
CA MET A 25 26.11 -3.53 -6.33
C MET A 25 25.55 -2.92 -7.61
N ASN A 26 25.99 -3.46 -8.72
CA ASN A 26 25.91 -2.94 -10.08
C ASN A 26 24.49 -2.54 -10.52
N ALA A 27 24.45 -1.39 -11.20
CA ALA A 27 23.29 -0.79 -11.80
C ALA A 27 22.72 -1.62 -12.97
N THR A 28 21.42 -1.93 -12.88
CA THR A 28 20.43 -1.72 -13.96
C THR A 28 19.03 -1.96 -13.38
N THR A 29 18.20 -0.94 -13.42
CA THR A 29 16.87 -0.73 -12.86
C THR A 29 16.86 -0.09 -11.47
N THR A 30 16.55 1.20 -11.44
CA THR A 30 16.37 2.01 -10.24
C THR A 30 15.04 1.66 -9.53
N TYR A 31 14.96 0.47 -8.94
CA TYR A 31 13.94 0.20 -7.95
C TYR A 31 14.44 0.68 -6.59
N HIS A 32 13.64 1.50 -5.92
CA HIS A 32 13.90 1.91 -4.54
C HIS A 32 14.12 0.70 -3.65
N THR A 33 15.19 0.72 -2.85
CA THR A 33 15.36 -0.28 -1.77
C THR A 33 14.20 -0.10 -0.79
N PRO A 34 13.43 -1.17 -0.50
CA PRO A 34 12.34 -1.09 0.48
C PRO A 34 12.83 -0.57 1.84
N VAL A 35 11.98 0.16 2.53
CA VAL A 35 12.26 0.64 3.89
C VAL A 35 12.35 -0.57 4.82
N LEU A 36 13.37 -0.62 5.70
CA LEU A 36 13.60 -1.70 6.67
C LEU A 36 13.64 -3.11 6.04
N LEU A 37 14.22 -3.24 4.84
CA LEU A 37 14.22 -4.49 4.07
C LEU A 37 14.78 -5.68 4.87
N SER A 38 15.98 -5.53 5.41
CA SER A 38 16.64 -6.59 6.19
C SER A 38 15.95 -6.83 7.52
N GLU A 39 15.62 -5.74 8.22
CA GLU A 39 15.01 -5.78 9.53
C GLU A 39 13.66 -6.50 9.51
N SER A 40 12.80 -6.19 8.53
CA SER A 40 11.48 -6.80 8.40
C SER A 40 11.58 -8.30 8.09
N VAL A 41 12.48 -8.69 7.20
CA VAL A 41 12.64 -10.10 6.82
C VAL A 41 13.38 -10.91 7.89
N ASP A 42 14.36 -10.32 8.59
CA ASP A 42 15.07 -11.00 9.67
C ASP A 42 14.16 -11.30 10.87
N LEU A 43 13.16 -10.45 11.13
CA LEU A 43 12.13 -10.70 12.14
C LEU A 43 11.21 -11.90 11.82
N LEU A 44 11.11 -12.32 10.56
CA LEU A 44 10.38 -13.53 10.20
C LEU A 44 11.08 -14.81 10.71
N ALA A 45 12.36 -14.73 11.14
CA ALA A 45 13.14 -15.88 11.60
C ALA A 45 13.05 -17.07 10.63
N ILE A 46 13.38 -16.84 9.36
CA ILE A 46 13.09 -17.74 8.25
C ILE A 46 13.72 -19.13 8.46
N ASP A 47 12.87 -20.17 8.50
CA ASP A 47 13.26 -21.55 8.24
C ASP A 47 13.50 -21.69 6.73
N PRO A 48 14.70 -22.12 6.28
CA PRO A 48 15.01 -22.26 4.87
C PRO A 48 14.03 -23.18 4.09
N ASP A 49 13.41 -24.16 4.75
CA ASP A 49 12.48 -25.09 4.14
C ASP A 49 11.00 -24.68 4.29
N GLY A 50 10.75 -23.54 4.93
CA GLY A 50 9.43 -23.02 5.26
C GLY A 50 8.66 -22.44 4.07
N THR A 51 7.39 -22.12 4.33
CA THR A 51 6.48 -21.47 3.39
C THR A 51 6.14 -20.07 3.88
N TYR A 52 6.43 -19.05 3.08
CA TYR A 52 6.26 -17.64 3.44
C TYR A 52 5.30 -16.93 2.50
N VAL A 53 4.75 -15.83 2.98
CA VAL A 53 3.86 -14.96 2.21
C VAL A 53 4.33 -13.51 2.31
N ASP A 54 4.40 -12.86 1.16
CA ASP A 54 4.52 -11.41 1.03
C ASP A 54 3.18 -10.87 0.51
N LEU A 55 2.46 -10.09 1.31
CA LEU A 55 1.14 -9.57 0.95
C LEU A 55 1.21 -8.34 0.02
N THR A 56 2.41 -7.80 -0.20
CA THR A 56 2.66 -6.50 -0.83
C THR A 56 3.89 -6.56 -1.74
N PHE A 57 3.79 -7.36 -2.81
CA PHE A 57 4.92 -7.67 -3.68
C PHE A 57 5.60 -6.43 -4.29
N GLY A 58 4.82 -5.54 -4.92
CA GLY A 58 5.30 -4.31 -5.53
C GLY A 58 6.49 -4.50 -6.46
N GLY A 59 7.62 -3.91 -6.11
CA GLY A 59 8.91 -4.07 -6.81
C GLY A 59 9.64 -5.37 -6.51
N GLY A 60 9.14 -6.19 -5.59
CA GLY A 60 9.70 -7.50 -5.23
C GLY A 60 10.95 -7.46 -4.35
N GLY A 61 11.25 -6.33 -3.70
CA GLY A 61 12.44 -6.20 -2.86
C GLY A 61 12.43 -7.16 -1.67
N HIS A 62 11.38 -7.14 -0.85
CA HIS A 62 11.20 -8.06 0.28
C HIS A 62 11.15 -9.52 -0.19
N SER A 63 10.39 -9.79 -1.24
CA SER A 63 10.27 -11.14 -1.82
C SER A 63 11.62 -11.71 -2.26
N ARG A 64 12.46 -10.94 -2.96
CA ARG A 64 13.81 -11.39 -3.34
C ARG A 64 14.69 -11.65 -2.13
N TYR A 65 14.58 -10.85 -1.09
CA TYR A 65 15.37 -11.06 0.12
C TYR A 65 14.90 -12.29 0.91
N ILE A 66 13.59 -12.56 0.99
CA ILE A 66 13.05 -13.83 1.53
C ILE A 66 13.58 -15.02 0.73
N LEU A 67 13.50 -14.99 -0.61
CA LEU A 67 13.98 -16.06 -1.49
C LEU A 67 15.47 -16.35 -1.29
N SER A 68 16.29 -15.34 -1.01
CA SER A 68 17.73 -15.52 -0.75
C SER A 68 18.02 -16.33 0.51
N LYS A 69 17.06 -16.46 1.43
CA LYS A 69 17.17 -17.22 2.69
C LYS A 69 16.55 -18.61 2.60
N LEU A 70 15.74 -18.88 1.56
CA LEU A 70 15.07 -20.16 1.37
C LEU A 70 15.97 -21.19 0.69
N SER A 71 15.80 -22.46 1.07
CA SER A 71 16.38 -23.62 0.37
C SER A 71 15.55 -23.98 -0.88
N GLU A 72 15.93 -25.05 -1.59
CA GLU A 72 15.17 -25.58 -2.74
C GLU A 72 13.75 -26.07 -2.33
N ARG A 73 13.54 -26.43 -1.06
CA ARG A 73 12.25 -26.88 -0.53
C ARG A 73 11.35 -25.74 -0.07
N GLY A 74 11.91 -24.59 0.25
CA GLY A 74 11.17 -23.41 0.69
C GLY A 74 10.24 -22.88 -0.40
N ARG A 75 9.18 -22.18 -0.02
CA ARG A 75 8.20 -21.59 -0.95
C ARG A 75 7.83 -20.19 -0.51
N LEU A 76 7.66 -19.30 -1.51
CA LEU A 76 7.20 -17.94 -1.30
C LEU A 76 5.99 -17.64 -2.19
N TYR A 77 4.91 -17.18 -1.59
CA TYR A 77 3.71 -16.68 -2.26
C TYR A 77 3.62 -15.18 -2.09
N SER A 78 3.67 -14.43 -3.21
CA SER A 78 3.66 -12.96 -3.14
C SER A 78 2.44 -12.40 -3.84
N PHE A 79 1.68 -11.61 -3.09
CA PHE A 79 0.43 -10.99 -3.53
C PHE A 79 0.67 -9.60 -4.07
N ASP A 80 0.02 -9.28 -5.16
CA ASP A 80 -0.25 -7.92 -5.58
C ASP A 80 -1.56 -7.87 -6.37
N GLN A 81 -2.33 -6.81 -6.14
CA GLN A 81 -3.54 -6.56 -6.93
C GLN A 81 -3.25 -5.74 -8.19
N ASP A 82 -2.08 -5.06 -8.24
CA ASP A 82 -1.67 -4.30 -9.41
C ASP A 82 -1.10 -5.26 -10.48
N PRO A 83 -1.72 -5.35 -11.66
CA PRO A 83 -1.20 -6.20 -12.73
C PRO A 83 0.22 -5.83 -13.18
N ASP A 84 0.62 -4.56 -13.03
CA ASP A 84 1.93 -4.08 -13.43
C ASP A 84 3.06 -4.68 -12.57
N ALA A 85 2.75 -5.06 -11.33
CA ALA A 85 3.71 -5.71 -10.43
C ALA A 85 4.26 -7.04 -11.00
N LYS A 86 3.49 -7.71 -11.86
CA LYS A 86 3.89 -8.98 -12.48
C LYS A 86 5.19 -8.90 -13.28
N ALA A 87 5.52 -7.74 -13.82
CA ALA A 87 6.77 -7.51 -14.55
C ALA A 87 8.02 -7.66 -13.67
N ASN A 88 7.86 -7.58 -12.34
CA ASN A 88 8.95 -7.65 -11.36
C ASN A 88 9.20 -9.06 -10.83
N CYS A 89 8.43 -10.06 -11.26
CA CYS A 89 8.54 -11.44 -10.76
C CYS A 89 9.93 -12.00 -11.04
N PRO A 90 10.60 -12.60 -10.03
CA PRO A 90 11.85 -13.29 -10.25
C PRO A 90 11.60 -14.62 -11.01
N ASP A 91 12.58 -15.03 -11.82
CA ASP A 91 12.61 -16.36 -12.43
C ASP A 91 13.18 -17.38 -11.40
N ASP A 92 12.33 -17.82 -10.48
CA ASP A 92 12.70 -18.71 -9.39
C ASP A 92 11.54 -19.72 -9.15
N PRO A 93 11.79 -21.04 -9.22
CA PRO A 93 10.74 -22.05 -9.08
C PRO A 93 10.10 -22.10 -7.69
N ARG A 94 10.70 -21.46 -6.69
CA ARG A 94 10.17 -21.34 -5.33
C ARG A 94 9.18 -20.17 -5.18
N PHE A 95 9.18 -19.25 -6.17
CA PHE A 95 8.36 -18.05 -6.17
C PHE A 95 7.03 -18.27 -6.86
N HIS A 96 5.95 -17.85 -6.22
CA HIS A 96 4.59 -17.95 -6.74
C HIS A 96 3.89 -16.60 -6.66
N PHE A 97 3.70 -15.94 -7.81
CA PHE A 97 2.94 -14.70 -7.88
C PHE A 97 1.45 -14.97 -7.77
N VAL A 98 0.78 -14.20 -6.93
CA VAL A 98 -0.68 -14.25 -6.71
C VAL A 98 -1.27 -12.89 -7.09
N GLU A 99 -1.74 -12.77 -8.34
CA GLU A 99 -2.42 -11.57 -8.84
C GLU A 99 -3.80 -11.46 -8.15
N SER A 100 -3.83 -10.92 -6.95
CA SER A 100 -5.03 -10.79 -6.13
C SER A 100 -4.82 -9.78 -5.01
N ASN A 101 -5.91 -9.15 -4.57
CA ASN A 101 -5.91 -8.40 -3.33
C ASN A 101 -5.71 -9.36 -2.14
N PHE A 102 -4.86 -9.00 -1.20
CA PHE A 102 -4.53 -9.79 -0.01
C PHE A 102 -5.72 -10.02 0.93
N ARG A 103 -6.84 -9.30 0.77
CA ARG A 103 -8.11 -9.61 1.45
C ARG A 103 -8.60 -11.04 1.19
N PHE A 104 -8.15 -11.66 0.12
CA PHE A 104 -8.50 -13.03 -0.25
C PHE A 104 -7.38 -14.04 0.08
N LEU A 105 -6.46 -13.70 0.98
CA LEU A 105 -5.28 -14.47 1.37
C LEU A 105 -5.57 -15.98 1.50
N ARG A 106 -6.46 -16.35 2.40
CA ARG A 106 -6.75 -17.75 2.70
C ARG A 106 -7.34 -18.50 1.50
N GLY A 107 -8.28 -17.89 0.81
CA GLY A 107 -8.91 -18.51 -0.37
C GLY A 107 -7.91 -18.75 -1.49
N ALA A 108 -7.07 -17.76 -1.77
CA ALA A 108 -6.06 -17.81 -2.83
C ALA A 108 -4.97 -18.86 -2.54
N LEU A 109 -4.55 -19.00 -1.28
CA LEU A 109 -3.55 -20.00 -0.90
C LEU A 109 -4.14 -21.42 -0.86
N ARG A 110 -5.35 -21.61 -0.34
CA ARG A 110 -6.03 -22.92 -0.36
C ARG A 110 -6.27 -23.44 -1.77
N TYR A 111 -6.61 -22.57 -2.71
CA TYR A 111 -6.72 -22.93 -4.12
C TYR A 111 -5.39 -23.49 -4.68
N ARG A 112 -4.25 -23.13 -4.08
CA ARG A 112 -2.91 -23.60 -4.42
C ARG A 112 -2.42 -24.76 -3.53
N GLY A 113 -3.30 -25.32 -2.70
CA GLY A 113 -2.99 -26.43 -1.80
C GLY A 113 -2.22 -26.02 -0.53
N VAL A 114 -2.18 -24.72 -0.21
CA VAL A 114 -1.49 -24.22 0.98
C VAL A 114 -2.50 -23.90 2.07
N GLU A 115 -2.42 -24.62 3.18
CA GLU A 115 -3.32 -24.44 4.32
C GLU A 115 -2.68 -23.66 5.47
N GLN A 116 -1.37 -23.79 5.64
CA GLN A 116 -0.60 -23.11 6.68
C GLN A 116 0.72 -22.57 6.15
N VAL A 117 1.22 -21.50 6.77
CA VAL A 117 2.46 -20.81 6.42
C VAL A 117 3.29 -20.51 7.66
N ASP A 118 4.60 -20.38 7.51
CA ASP A 118 5.55 -20.16 8.61
C ASP A 118 5.73 -18.67 8.93
N GLY A 119 5.45 -17.80 7.96
CA GLY A 119 5.51 -16.35 8.17
C GLY A 119 4.78 -15.57 7.10
N ILE A 120 4.32 -14.37 7.47
CA ILE A 120 3.61 -13.44 6.60
C ILE A 120 4.23 -12.06 6.78
N LEU A 121 4.61 -11.41 5.68
CA LEU A 121 5.09 -10.04 5.63
C LEU A 121 4.06 -9.17 4.92
N ALA A 122 3.86 -7.95 5.41
CA ALA A 122 3.06 -6.92 4.76
C ALA A 122 3.74 -5.55 4.91
N ASP A 123 4.16 -4.96 3.80
CA ASP A 123 4.63 -3.58 3.71
C ASP A 123 3.50 -2.73 3.13
N LEU A 124 2.65 -2.20 4.02
CA LEU A 124 1.38 -1.60 3.66
C LEU A 124 1.57 -0.17 3.15
N GLY A 125 0.88 0.15 2.08
CA GLY A 125 0.88 1.48 1.49
C GLY A 125 0.93 1.44 -0.03
N VAL A 126 1.62 2.40 -0.63
CA VAL A 126 1.85 2.49 -2.07
C VAL A 126 3.29 2.13 -2.40
N SER A 127 3.47 1.39 -3.48
CA SER A 127 4.80 1.18 -4.04
C SER A 127 5.32 2.48 -4.68
N SER A 128 6.64 2.63 -4.78
CA SER A 128 7.26 3.74 -5.52
C SER A 128 6.74 3.82 -6.96
N HIS A 129 6.42 2.68 -7.57
CA HIS A 129 5.84 2.60 -8.91
C HIS A 129 4.54 3.43 -9.05
N HIS A 130 3.66 3.42 -8.04
CA HIS A 130 2.43 4.22 -8.08
C HIS A 130 2.71 5.73 -8.12
N PHE A 131 3.81 6.21 -7.54
CA PHE A 131 4.21 7.62 -7.61
C PHE A 131 4.96 7.94 -8.90
N ASP A 132 5.68 6.98 -9.48
CA ASP A 132 6.44 7.14 -10.73
C ASP A 132 5.49 7.13 -11.95
N CYS A 133 4.40 6.37 -11.89
CA CYS A 133 3.32 6.38 -12.88
C CYS A 133 2.39 7.59 -12.66
N THR A 134 2.82 8.76 -13.13
CA THR A 134 2.08 10.02 -12.97
C THR A 134 0.65 9.96 -13.50
N GLU A 135 0.39 9.12 -14.51
CA GLU A 135 -0.93 8.98 -15.15
C GLU A 135 -2.02 8.33 -14.27
N ARG A 136 -1.65 7.75 -13.13
CA ARG A 136 -2.59 7.04 -12.24
C ARG A 136 -3.16 7.89 -11.10
N GLY A 137 -2.75 9.15 -10.96
CA GLY A 137 -3.34 10.13 -10.05
C GLY A 137 -3.01 9.94 -8.56
N PHE A 138 -2.00 9.15 -8.19
CA PHE A 138 -1.58 8.97 -6.79
C PHE A 138 -0.82 10.17 -6.22
N SER A 139 -0.31 11.05 -7.07
CA SER A 139 0.45 12.23 -6.68
C SER A 139 -0.32 13.52 -6.97
N PHE A 140 -0.26 14.49 -6.07
CA PHE A 140 -0.74 15.86 -6.32
C PHE A 140 0.29 16.72 -7.06
N ARG A 141 1.45 16.17 -7.41
CA ARG A 141 2.48 16.86 -8.20
C ARG A 141 2.21 16.60 -9.68
N GLY A 142 1.82 17.67 -10.38
CA GLY A 142 1.47 17.59 -11.79
C GLY A 142 -0.01 17.34 -12.05
N GLU A 143 -0.38 17.27 -13.31
CA GLU A 143 -1.74 17.01 -13.75
C GLU A 143 -1.88 15.58 -14.26
N ALA A 144 -2.85 14.86 -13.72
CA ALA A 144 -3.16 13.50 -14.09
C ALA A 144 -4.66 13.22 -13.91
N PRO A 145 -5.22 12.18 -14.55
CA PRO A 145 -6.55 11.68 -14.21
C PRO A 145 -6.64 11.36 -12.72
N LEU A 146 -7.72 11.73 -12.07
CA LEU A 146 -7.96 11.48 -10.64
C LEU A 146 -8.49 10.06 -10.45
N ASP A 147 -7.63 9.04 -10.68
CA ASP A 147 -8.02 7.62 -10.63
C ASP A 147 -7.76 6.98 -9.26
N MET A 148 -6.51 6.85 -8.83
CA MET A 148 -6.01 6.24 -7.58
C MET A 148 -6.34 4.75 -7.39
N ARG A 149 -6.87 4.03 -8.39
CA ARG A 149 -7.10 2.59 -8.26
C ARG A 149 -5.79 1.81 -8.41
N MET A 150 -5.47 0.96 -7.47
CA MET A 150 -4.37 0.00 -7.59
C MET A 150 -4.72 -1.09 -8.59
N TYR A 151 -5.98 -1.57 -8.58
CA TYR A 151 -6.53 -2.45 -9.62
C TYR A 151 -7.41 -1.63 -10.58
N TYR A 152 -6.79 -1.10 -11.64
CA TYR A 152 -7.44 -0.13 -12.55
C TYR A 152 -8.53 -0.73 -13.47
N ARG A 153 -8.67 -2.06 -13.50
CA ARG A 153 -9.65 -2.73 -14.38
C ARG A 153 -11.07 -2.70 -13.83
N ASN A 154 -11.26 -2.37 -12.57
CA ASN A 154 -12.58 -2.33 -11.94
C ASN A 154 -12.59 -1.42 -10.71
N GLY A 155 -13.79 -1.09 -10.21
CA GLY A 155 -14.00 -0.26 -9.03
C GLY A 155 -14.19 1.22 -9.35
N ARG A 156 -14.58 1.98 -8.31
CA ARG A 156 -14.76 3.44 -8.36
C ARG A 156 -13.40 4.12 -8.27
N SER A 157 -13.19 5.11 -9.11
CA SER A 157 -12.02 5.99 -9.08
C SER A 157 -12.13 7.05 -7.98
N ALA A 158 -11.05 7.76 -7.70
CA ALA A 158 -11.10 8.92 -6.82
C ALA A 158 -11.98 10.04 -7.41
N ALA A 159 -12.01 10.19 -8.74
CA ALA A 159 -12.93 11.12 -9.41
C ALA A 159 -14.39 10.76 -9.13
N ASP A 160 -14.76 9.47 -9.19
CA ASP A 160 -16.13 9.05 -8.88
C ASP A 160 -16.49 9.37 -7.42
N ILE A 161 -15.57 9.13 -6.48
CA ILE A 161 -15.79 9.41 -5.07
C ILE A 161 -16.01 10.91 -4.83
N VAL A 162 -15.12 11.78 -5.33
CA VAL A 162 -15.22 13.23 -5.06
C VAL A 162 -16.43 13.86 -5.76
N ASN A 163 -16.88 13.29 -6.89
CA ASN A 163 -18.03 13.83 -7.62
C ASN A 163 -19.38 13.30 -7.12
N GLU A 164 -19.44 12.09 -6.55
CA GLU A 164 -20.70 11.43 -6.20
C GLU A 164 -20.99 11.39 -4.69
N ALA A 165 -19.95 11.25 -3.83
CA ALA A 165 -20.14 11.14 -2.39
C ALA A 165 -20.73 12.42 -1.81
N ASP A 166 -21.63 12.30 -0.81
CA ASP A 166 -22.17 13.46 -0.10
C ASP A 166 -21.12 14.09 0.84
N ALA A 167 -21.43 15.28 1.37
CA ALA A 167 -20.51 16.03 2.23
C ALA A 167 -20.18 15.28 3.53
N GLU A 168 -21.10 14.48 4.06
CA GLU A 168 -20.92 13.69 5.27
C GLU A 168 -19.93 12.55 5.01
N THR A 169 -20.10 11.81 3.93
CA THR A 169 -19.19 10.75 3.48
C THR A 169 -17.78 11.28 3.24
N LEU A 170 -17.63 12.39 2.50
CA LEU A 170 -16.32 13.02 2.29
C LEU A 170 -15.68 13.47 3.60
N THR A 171 -16.48 14.03 4.53
CA THR A 171 -15.99 14.43 5.85
C THR A 171 -15.48 13.24 6.65
N ARG A 172 -16.19 12.11 6.62
CA ARG A 172 -15.75 10.85 7.22
C ARG A 172 -14.43 10.37 6.61
N ILE A 173 -14.35 10.29 5.29
CA ILE A 173 -13.15 9.84 4.57
C ILE A 173 -11.92 10.68 4.98
N PHE A 174 -12.05 12.00 4.94
CA PHE A 174 -10.93 12.89 5.26
C PHE A 174 -10.59 12.93 6.74
N GLY A 175 -11.55 12.69 7.62
CA GLY A 175 -11.33 12.60 9.06
C GLY A 175 -10.69 11.28 9.46
N GLU A 176 -11.28 10.16 9.04
CA GLU A 176 -10.84 8.81 9.46
C GLU A 176 -9.53 8.38 8.79
N TRP A 177 -9.42 8.56 7.47
CA TRP A 177 -8.27 8.07 6.71
C TRP A 177 -7.18 9.12 6.49
N GLY A 178 -7.54 10.40 6.53
CA GLY A 178 -6.60 11.50 6.33
C GLY A 178 -6.14 12.17 7.61
N GLU A 179 -6.80 11.93 8.74
CA GLU A 179 -6.53 12.64 9.99
C GLU A 179 -6.45 14.17 9.78
N ILE A 180 -7.36 14.71 8.97
CA ILE A 180 -7.44 16.14 8.69
C ILE A 180 -8.21 16.83 9.83
N ASP A 181 -7.64 17.87 10.44
CA ASP A 181 -8.21 18.55 11.60
C ASP A 181 -9.60 19.17 11.34
N THR A 182 -9.85 19.62 10.11
CA THR A 182 -11.11 20.24 9.71
C THR A 182 -11.67 19.60 8.44
N PRO A 183 -12.02 18.28 8.47
CA PRO A 183 -12.36 17.52 7.28
C PRO A 183 -13.59 18.03 6.55
N TYR A 184 -14.58 18.58 7.30
CA TYR A 184 -15.79 19.18 6.75
C TYR A 184 -15.51 20.40 5.84
N LYS A 185 -14.39 21.13 6.06
CA LYS A 185 -14.03 22.25 5.18
C LYS A 185 -13.57 21.75 3.82
N ALA A 186 -12.73 20.70 3.79
CA ALA A 186 -12.29 20.05 2.55
C ALA A 186 -13.50 19.47 1.79
N ALA A 187 -14.38 18.74 2.48
CA ALA A 187 -15.60 18.19 1.91
C ALA A 187 -16.49 19.28 1.27
N ASN A 188 -16.74 20.38 1.99
CA ASN A 188 -17.54 21.48 1.48
C ASN A 188 -16.89 22.21 0.31
N CYS A 189 -15.56 22.34 0.29
CA CYS A 189 -14.83 22.91 -0.87
C CYS A 189 -15.06 22.04 -2.12
N ILE A 190 -14.91 20.73 -2.00
CA ILE A 190 -15.14 19.78 -3.09
C ILE A 190 -16.60 19.83 -3.58
N VAL A 191 -17.58 19.78 -2.67
CA VAL A 191 -19.00 19.83 -3.02
C VAL A 191 -19.37 21.14 -3.75
N ARG A 192 -18.78 22.26 -3.36
CA ARG A 192 -18.99 23.55 -4.05
C ARG A 192 -18.33 23.54 -5.43
N ALA A 193 -17.09 23.07 -5.53
CA ALA A 193 -16.36 23.08 -6.79
C ALA A 193 -17.06 22.20 -7.84
N ARG A 194 -17.43 20.95 -7.47
CA ARG A 194 -18.11 20.03 -8.39
C ARG A 194 -19.49 20.48 -8.85
N ALA A 195 -20.15 21.37 -8.11
CA ALA A 195 -21.42 21.97 -8.54
C ALA A 195 -21.26 22.87 -9.79
N THR A 196 -20.06 23.36 -10.06
CA THR A 196 -19.75 24.17 -11.22
C THR A 196 -19.24 23.31 -12.39
N ALA A 197 -18.31 22.38 -12.12
CA ALA A 197 -17.75 21.44 -13.08
C ALA A 197 -17.23 20.20 -12.38
N PRO A 198 -17.31 18.99 -13.00
CA PRO A 198 -16.75 17.78 -12.45
C PRO A 198 -15.25 17.88 -12.18
N ILE A 199 -14.79 17.30 -11.08
CA ILE A 199 -13.37 17.23 -10.70
C ILE A 199 -12.82 15.92 -11.27
N LEU A 200 -12.05 16.00 -12.35
CA LEU A 200 -11.57 14.84 -13.10
C LEU A 200 -10.04 14.64 -13.03
N THR A 201 -9.31 15.69 -12.60
CA THR A 201 -7.85 15.64 -12.53
C THR A 201 -7.34 15.97 -11.14
N THR A 202 -6.11 15.56 -10.86
CA THR A 202 -5.40 15.89 -9.61
C THR A 202 -5.27 17.38 -9.42
N ALA A 203 -4.97 18.14 -10.49
CA ALA A 203 -4.86 19.60 -10.45
C ALA A 203 -6.21 20.25 -10.08
N GLN A 204 -7.32 19.81 -10.67
CA GLN A 204 -8.65 20.30 -10.32
C GLN A 204 -9.02 20.00 -8.86
N LEU A 205 -8.62 18.85 -8.31
CA LEU A 205 -8.84 18.55 -6.91
C LEU A 205 -8.04 19.50 -5.99
N VAL A 206 -6.76 19.74 -6.31
CA VAL A 206 -5.92 20.71 -5.58
C VAL A 206 -6.52 22.11 -5.62
N GLU A 207 -7.00 22.56 -6.78
CA GLU A 207 -7.68 23.85 -6.93
C GLU A 207 -8.98 23.91 -6.11
N ALA A 208 -9.78 22.84 -6.15
CA ALA A 208 -11.04 22.76 -5.40
C ALA A 208 -10.85 22.93 -3.90
N VAL A 209 -9.76 22.39 -3.33
CA VAL A 209 -9.48 22.47 -1.89
C VAL A 209 -8.61 23.65 -1.48
N ALA A 210 -8.06 24.43 -2.44
CA ALA A 210 -7.19 25.57 -2.17
C ALA A 210 -7.78 26.57 -1.15
N PRO A 211 -9.12 26.89 -1.15
CA PRO A 211 -9.69 27.81 -0.17
C PRO A 211 -9.58 27.35 1.29
N CYS A 212 -9.43 26.06 1.54
CA CYS A 212 -9.32 25.49 2.90
C CYS A 212 -7.92 24.96 3.21
N THR A 213 -7.00 25.00 2.27
CA THR A 213 -5.62 24.51 2.41
C THR A 213 -4.78 25.48 3.26
N PRO A 214 -4.15 25.01 4.36
CA PRO A 214 -3.30 25.87 5.19
C PRO A 214 -2.02 26.29 4.44
N ARG A 215 -1.75 27.59 4.31
CA ARG A 215 -0.60 28.11 3.57
C ARG A 215 0.77 27.59 4.07
N LYS A 216 0.92 27.35 5.38
CA LYS A 216 2.18 26.87 5.98
C LYS A 216 2.40 25.38 5.82
N ASP A 217 1.32 24.60 5.69
CA ASP A 217 1.33 23.14 5.71
C ASP A 217 0.63 22.52 4.49
N GLU A 218 0.65 23.23 3.36
CA GLU A 218 -0.04 22.84 2.12
C GLU A 218 0.33 21.41 1.69
N SER A 219 1.62 21.11 1.59
CA SER A 219 2.07 19.78 1.16
C SER A 219 1.60 18.67 2.12
N LYS A 220 1.63 18.92 3.43
CA LYS A 220 1.16 17.97 4.45
C LYS A 220 -0.34 17.75 4.34
N PHE A 221 -1.10 18.81 4.15
CA PHE A 221 -2.56 18.74 3.97
C PHE A 221 -2.93 17.93 2.71
N LEU A 222 -2.30 18.24 1.57
CA LEU A 222 -2.54 17.53 0.33
C LEU A 222 -2.12 16.05 0.40
N THR A 223 -1.00 15.76 1.07
CA THR A 223 -0.59 14.35 1.31
C THR A 223 -1.68 13.59 2.08
N LYS A 224 -2.22 14.16 3.14
CA LYS A 224 -3.31 13.57 3.93
C LYS A 224 -4.59 13.39 3.13
N LEU A 225 -4.95 14.39 2.33
CA LEU A 225 -6.15 14.36 1.48
C LEU A 225 -6.07 13.25 0.42
N PHE A 226 -4.93 13.16 -0.28
CA PHE A 226 -4.69 12.13 -1.29
C PHE A 226 -4.60 10.73 -0.67
N GLN A 227 -3.95 10.61 0.49
CA GLN A 227 -3.93 9.35 1.26
C GLN A 227 -5.34 8.89 1.62
N ALA A 228 -6.19 9.80 2.11
CA ALA A 228 -7.57 9.47 2.48
C ALA A 228 -8.37 8.92 1.29
N LEU A 229 -8.30 9.59 0.14
CA LEU A 229 -8.97 9.15 -1.08
C LEU A 229 -8.43 7.80 -1.55
N ARG A 230 -7.10 7.60 -1.54
CA ARG A 230 -6.48 6.34 -1.93
C ARG A 230 -6.96 5.18 -1.06
N ILE A 231 -6.99 5.36 0.25
CA ILE A 231 -7.45 4.34 1.21
C ILE A 231 -8.91 3.95 0.92
N GLU A 232 -9.76 4.95 0.68
CA GLU A 232 -11.18 4.72 0.37
C GLU A 232 -11.36 4.02 -0.99
N VAL A 233 -10.69 4.51 -2.05
CA VAL A 233 -10.74 3.92 -3.42
C VAL A 233 -10.39 2.45 -3.41
N ASN A 234 -9.35 2.07 -2.66
CA ASN A 234 -8.81 0.71 -2.66
C ASN A 234 -9.37 -0.17 -1.54
N GLY A 235 -10.18 0.39 -0.63
CA GLY A 235 -10.74 -0.32 0.52
C GLY A 235 -9.64 -0.91 1.41
N GLU A 236 -8.54 -0.18 1.61
CA GLU A 236 -7.31 -0.68 2.23
C GLU A 236 -7.54 -1.15 3.66
N MET A 237 -8.33 -0.44 4.45
CA MET A 237 -8.59 -0.78 5.85
C MET A 237 -9.42 -2.06 6.00
N GLU A 238 -10.42 -2.25 5.14
CA GLU A 238 -11.20 -3.50 5.13
C GLU A 238 -10.34 -4.68 4.65
N ALA A 239 -9.51 -4.46 3.62
CA ALA A 239 -8.58 -5.47 3.14
C ALA A 239 -7.58 -5.89 4.23
N LEU A 240 -7.04 -4.93 4.98
CA LEU A 240 -6.14 -5.18 6.11
C LEU A 240 -6.82 -6.00 7.21
N LYS A 241 -8.02 -5.60 7.64
CA LYS A 241 -8.80 -6.33 8.64
C LYS A 241 -9.00 -7.78 8.24
N MET A 242 -9.47 -8.01 7.01
CA MET A 242 -9.69 -9.36 6.49
C MET A 242 -8.40 -10.17 6.41
N ALA A 243 -7.29 -9.55 6.00
CA ALA A 243 -5.99 -10.22 5.94
C ALA A 243 -5.49 -10.62 7.33
N LEU A 244 -5.58 -9.74 8.33
CA LEU A 244 -5.18 -10.04 9.70
C LEU A 244 -5.99 -11.20 10.29
N GLU A 245 -7.32 -11.22 10.13
CA GLU A 245 -8.17 -12.31 10.59
C GLU A 245 -7.82 -13.65 9.92
N GLN A 246 -7.45 -13.63 8.64
CA GLN A 246 -7.04 -14.81 7.89
C GLN A 246 -5.63 -15.26 8.27
N SER A 247 -4.71 -14.32 8.48
CA SER A 247 -3.32 -14.60 8.88
C SER A 247 -3.24 -15.40 10.18
N LEU A 248 -4.04 -15.02 11.18
CA LEU A 248 -4.13 -15.74 12.46
C LEU A 248 -4.54 -17.22 12.31
N LYS A 249 -5.31 -17.54 11.26
CA LYS A 249 -5.79 -18.91 10.98
C LYS A 249 -4.82 -19.71 10.13
N MET A 250 -3.86 -19.05 9.49
CA MET A 250 -2.93 -19.66 8.55
C MET A 250 -1.51 -19.79 9.08
N LEU A 251 -1.12 -18.96 10.05
CA LEU A 251 0.19 -19.07 10.67
C LEU A 251 0.29 -20.35 11.51
N ARG A 252 1.39 -21.07 11.33
CA ARG A 252 1.76 -22.18 12.22
C ARG A 252 2.06 -21.67 13.62
N PRO A 253 1.78 -22.48 14.66
CA PRO A 253 2.10 -22.13 16.05
C PRO A 253 3.58 -21.87 16.29
#